data_333beb0c42752f7a5ab0d70281303532
#
_entry.id   333beb0c42752f7a5ab0d70281303532
#
_cell.length_a   1.000
_cell.length_b   1.000
_cell.length_c   1.000
_cell.angle_alpha   90.00
_cell.angle_beta   90.00
_cell.angle_gamma   90.00
#
_symmetry.space_group_name_H-M   'P 1'
#
loop_
_entity.id
_entity.type
_entity.pdbx_description
1 polymer ?
#
loop_
_entity_poly.entity_id
_entity_poly.type
_entity_poly.pdbx_seq_one_letter_code
_entity_poly.pdbx_strand_id
1 'polypeptide(L)'
;MKNVARWGMALALLPLAACNPNPSTPIASTVPAPQTLPSVSAQDQNFVQLAATSDMFEIQSSRLALDRSRNARTRAFAEQMIRDHTQSSQRLAQLAQANGIPMPTGLDPEQERMMAAISNTRRLFDSEYFRQQALAHRSTVQAYQAQIASGYNNDLKAFAQQTLPVVQQHLEMAEQARSMPARRPRS
;
A
#
# COMPACT_ATOMS: atom_id res chain seq x y z
N MET A 1 -57.53 16.82 60.76
CA MET A 1 -58.42 15.81 61.36
C MET A 1 -57.71 14.49 61.29
N LYS A 2 -57.05 14.08 62.31
CA LYS A 2 -57.37 12.95 63.22
C LYS A 2 -57.59 11.63 62.47
N ASN A 3 -56.69 10.62 62.57
CA ASN A 3 -56.69 9.50 63.51
C ASN A 3 -55.53 8.57 63.22
N VAL A 4 -54.59 8.40 64.05
CA VAL A 4 -54.36 7.51 65.18
C VAL A 4 -54.50 6.00 64.86
N ALA A 5 -53.36 5.35 65.06
CA ALA A 5 -53.01 4.08 65.73
C ALA A 5 -53.58 2.76 65.20
N ARG A 6 -52.68 1.75 65.03
CA ARG A 6 -52.59 0.69 66.06
C ARG A 6 -51.43 -0.24 65.83
N TRP A 7 -50.74 -0.58 66.86
CA TRP A 7 -49.65 -1.54 67.01
C TRP A 7 -50.15 -2.98 66.84
N GLY A 8 -49.34 -3.77 66.17
CA GLY A 8 -49.47 -5.20 66.18
C GLY A 8 -48.07 -5.84 66.14
N MET A 9 -47.68 -6.28 67.34
CA MET A 9 -46.43 -7.03 67.58
C MET A 9 -46.70 -8.48 67.23
N ALA A 10 -45.98 -9.05 66.25
CA ALA A 10 -45.98 -10.48 66.04
C ALA A 10 -44.54 -10.98 65.99
N LEU A 11 -44.20 -11.76 67.01
CA LEU A 11 -43.01 -12.62 67.04
C LEU A 11 -43.15 -13.70 65.97
N ALA A 12 -42.18 -13.84 65.10
CA ALA A 12 -42.07 -15.01 64.25
C ALA A 12 -40.61 -15.48 64.21
N LEU A 13 -40.48 -16.70 64.47
CA LEU A 13 -39.33 -17.58 64.57
C LEU A 13 -38.40 -17.51 63.34
N LEU A 14 -37.09 -17.43 63.61
CA LEU A 14 -36.02 -17.62 62.64
C LEU A 14 -35.89 -19.10 62.27
N PRO A 15 -35.85 -19.47 60.94
CA PRO A 15 -35.25 -20.72 60.56
C PRO A 15 -33.77 -20.49 60.27
N LEU A 16 -32.89 -21.31 60.81
CA LEU A 16 -31.50 -21.46 60.39
C LEU A 16 -31.50 -21.91 58.92
N ALA A 17 -31.12 -21.04 58.04
CA ALA A 17 -30.80 -21.41 56.64
C ALA A 17 -29.36 -21.88 56.59
N ALA A 18 -29.21 -23.13 56.17
CA ALA A 18 -27.94 -23.80 55.93
C ALA A 18 -27.10 -23.03 54.88
N CYS A 19 -25.82 -22.85 55.19
CA CYS A 19 -24.82 -22.38 54.24
C CYS A 19 -24.71 -23.36 53.08
N ASN A 20 -25.21 -22.97 51.92
CA ASN A 20 -24.97 -23.69 50.70
C ASN A 20 -23.67 -23.12 50.07
N PRO A 21 -22.56 -23.86 49.98
CA PRO A 21 -21.39 -23.39 49.28
C PRO A 21 -21.71 -23.35 47.80
N ASN A 22 -21.84 -22.15 47.30
CA ASN A 22 -22.00 -21.90 45.86
C ASN A 22 -20.76 -22.42 45.13
N PRO A 23 -20.86 -23.36 44.19
CA PRO A 23 -19.70 -23.76 43.39
C PRO A 23 -19.30 -22.57 42.54
N SER A 24 -18.13 -21.98 42.82
CA SER A 24 -17.49 -20.97 41.98
C SER A 24 -17.24 -21.59 40.64
N THR A 25 -18.08 -21.30 39.66
CA THR A 25 -17.80 -21.59 38.26
C THR A 25 -16.53 -20.84 37.88
N PRO A 26 -15.46 -21.50 37.44
CA PRO A 26 -14.29 -20.80 36.91
C PRO A 26 -14.73 -20.01 35.67
N ILE A 27 -14.65 -18.67 35.75
CA ILE A 27 -14.75 -17.83 34.60
C ILE A 27 -13.50 -18.18 33.73
N ALA A 28 -13.70 -18.98 32.72
CA ALA A 28 -12.67 -19.20 31.74
C ALA A 28 -12.38 -17.84 31.10
N SER A 29 -11.30 -17.17 31.54
CA SER A 29 -10.73 -16.05 30.83
C SER A 29 -10.28 -16.56 29.45
N THR A 30 -11.12 -16.38 28.45
CA THR A 30 -10.72 -16.56 27.06
C THR A 30 -9.75 -15.41 26.73
N VAL A 31 -8.46 -15.61 27.07
CA VAL A 31 -7.38 -14.83 26.50
C VAL A 31 -7.45 -15.08 25.01
N PRO A 32 -7.67 -14.04 24.16
CA PRO A 32 -7.58 -14.25 22.72
C PRO A 32 -6.22 -14.85 22.40
N ALA A 33 -6.21 -15.95 21.62
CA ALA A 33 -4.96 -16.52 21.14
C ALA A 33 -4.14 -15.41 20.49
N PRO A 34 -2.83 -15.33 20.71
CA PRO A 34 -1.98 -14.33 20.06
C PRO A 34 -2.21 -14.48 18.56
N GLN A 35 -2.73 -13.43 17.93
CA GLN A 35 -2.82 -13.38 16.48
C GLN A 35 -1.37 -13.36 15.99
N THR A 36 -0.92 -14.49 15.46
CA THR A 36 0.35 -14.54 14.76
C THR A 36 0.20 -13.64 13.54
N LEU A 37 0.89 -12.49 13.56
CA LEU A 37 1.00 -11.63 12.40
C LEU A 37 1.46 -12.50 11.24
N PRO A 38 0.91 -12.34 10.03
CA PRO A 38 1.38 -13.06 8.88
C PRO A 38 2.90 -12.86 8.78
N SER A 39 3.60 -13.97 8.71
CA SER A 39 5.05 -13.98 8.64
C SER A 39 5.48 -13.32 7.32
N VAL A 40 6.31 -12.30 7.40
CA VAL A 40 6.91 -11.60 6.26
C VAL A 40 8.40 -11.83 6.25
N SER A 41 8.96 -12.10 5.08
CA SER A 41 10.39 -12.25 4.87
C SER A 41 11.08 -10.93 4.59
N ALA A 42 12.42 -10.92 4.63
CA ALA A 42 13.19 -9.77 4.16
C ALA A 42 12.92 -9.45 2.69
N GLN A 43 12.66 -10.47 1.85
CA GLN A 43 12.26 -10.29 0.46
C GLN A 43 10.92 -9.55 0.35
N ASP A 44 9.92 -9.88 1.16
CA ASP A 44 8.63 -9.19 1.16
C ASP A 44 8.77 -7.73 1.56
N GLN A 45 9.58 -7.45 2.60
CA GLN A 45 9.86 -6.09 3.03
C GLN A 45 10.57 -5.27 1.95
N ASN A 46 11.60 -5.83 1.34
CA ASN A 46 12.32 -5.18 0.24
C ASN A 46 11.42 -4.92 -0.96
N PHE A 47 10.55 -5.87 -1.30
CA PHE A 47 9.58 -5.70 -2.38
C PHE A 47 8.63 -4.53 -2.11
N VAL A 48 8.06 -4.43 -0.90
CA VAL A 48 7.17 -3.32 -0.54
C VAL A 48 7.90 -1.99 -0.64
N GLN A 49 9.15 -1.89 -0.15
CA GLN A 49 9.94 -0.67 -0.26
C GLN A 49 10.19 -0.27 -1.73
N LEU A 50 10.67 -1.20 -2.56
CA LEU A 50 10.96 -0.95 -3.97
C LEU A 50 9.71 -0.60 -4.77
N ALA A 51 8.62 -1.35 -4.60
CA ALA A 51 7.38 -1.10 -5.32
C ALA A 51 6.76 0.26 -4.93
N ALA A 52 6.77 0.60 -3.64
CA ALA A 52 6.21 1.86 -3.17
C ALA A 52 7.01 3.09 -3.62
N THR A 53 8.35 3.03 -3.55
CA THR A 53 9.19 4.13 -4.05
C THR A 53 9.09 4.27 -5.57
N SER A 54 8.95 3.14 -6.29
CA SER A 54 8.69 3.14 -7.74
C SER A 54 7.36 3.84 -8.06
N ASP A 55 6.26 3.45 -7.41
CA ASP A 55 4.97 4.11 -7.61
C ASP A 55 5.05 5.63 -7.34
N MET A 56 5.76 6.04 -6.29
CA MET A 56 5.97 7.47 -5.99
C MET A 56 6.75 8.18 -7.10
N PHE A 57 7.82 7.58 -7.60
CA PHE A 57 8.61 8.13 -8.71
C PHE A 57 7.75 8.30 -9.97
N GLU A 58 6.98 7.25 -10.33
CA GLU A 58 6.13 7.25 -11.52
C GLU A 58 5.06 8.35 -11.45
N ILE A 59 4.42 8.52 -10.29
CA ILE A 59 3.42 9.57 -10.09
C ILE A 59 4.06 10.96 -10.15
N GLN A 60 5.19 11.18 -9.47
CA GLN A 60 5.84 12.50 -9.40
C GLN A 60 6.42 12.91 -10.76
N SER A 61 7.15 12.01 -11.43
CA SER A 61 7.74 12.29 -12.75
C SER A 61 6.68 12.52 -13.81
N SER A 62 5.55 11.81 -13.73
CA SER A 62 4.44 11.95 -14.66
C SER A 62 3.66 13.25 -14.44
N ARG A 63 3.49 13.69 -13.20
CA ARG A 63 2.94 15.02 -12.90
C ARG A 63 3.81 16.12 -13.51
N LEU A 64 5.14 16.00 -13.37
CA LEU A 64 6.09 16.92 -13.99
C LEU A 64 5.99 16.88 -15.53
N ALA A 65 5.76 15.69 -16.13
CA ALA A 65 5.56 15.55 -17.56
C ALA A 65 4.25 16.23 -18.03
N LEU A 66 3.17 16.16 -17.29
CA LEU A 66 1.94 16.88 -17.60
C LEU A 66 2.10 18.40 -17.50
N ASP A 67 2.93 18.87 -16.59
CA ASP A 67 3.20 20.31 -16.43
C ASP A 67 4.09 20.84 -17.57
N ARG A 68 5.11 20.10 -18.00
CA ARG A 68 6.16 20.60 -18.88
C ARG A 68 6.01 20.19 -20.35
N SER A 69 5.41 19.05 -20.63
CA SER A 69 5.31 18.53 -22.01
C SER A 69 4.06 19.03 -22.72
N ARG A 70 4.26 19.42 -23.98
CA ARG A 70 3.18 19.71 -24.94
C ARG A 70 2.94 18.56 -25.92
N ASN A 71 3.74 17.50 -25.84
CA ASN A 71 3.61 16.33 -26.69
C ASN A 71 2.43 15.48 -26.22
N ALA A 72 1.44 15.28 -27.10
CA ALA A 72 0.24 14.54 -26.77
C ALA A 72 0.52 13.10 -26.32
N ARG A 73 1.55 12.43 -26.90
CA ARG A 73 1.96 11.09 -26.51
C ARG A 73 2.53 11.07 -25.08
N THR A 74 3.43 11.99 -24.77
CA THR A 74 4.02 12.13 -23.44
C THR A 74 2.93 12.36 -22.39
N ARG A 75 1.99 13.26 -22.71
CA ARG A 75 0.87 13.56 -21.80
C ARG A 75 -0.03 12.36 -21.57
N ALA A 76 -0.43 11.66 -22.66
CA ALA A 76 -1.29 10.47 -22.54
C ALA A 76 -0.61 9.35 -21.72
N PHE A 77 0.69 9.11 -21.94
CA PHE A 77 1.47 8.18 -21.13
C PHE A 77 1.53 8.61 -19.68
N ALA A 78 1.83 9.88 -19.40
CA ALA A 78 1.91 10.41 -18.04
C ALA A 78 0.58 10.30 -17.28
N GLU A 79 -0.55 10.56 -17.95
CA GLU A 79 -1.88 10.37 -17.36
C GLU A 79 -2.14 8.91 -17.02
N GLN A 80 -1.72 7.98 -17.87
CA GLN A 80 -1.83 6.54 -17.59
C GLN A 80 -0.95 6.16 -16.40
N MET A 81 0.31 6.60 -16.34
CA MET A 81 1.20 6.33 -15.20
C MET A 81 0.59 6.80 -13.88
N ILE A 82 0.05 8.01 -13.84
CA ILE A 82 -0.59 8.53 -12.63
C ILE A 82 -1.75 7.66 -12.19
N ARG A 83 -2.64 7.26 -13.11
CA ARG A 83 -3.79 6.42 -12.75
C ARG A 83 -3.36 5.06 -12.21
N ASP A 84 -2.54 4.35 -12.98
CA ASP A 84 -2.20 2.96 -12.70
C ASP A 84 -1.33 2.84 -11.44
N HIS A 85 -0.33 3.72 -11.28
CA HIS A 85 0.54 3.73 -10.10
C HIS A 85 -0.14 4.29 -8.85
N THR A 86 -1.15 5.16 -8.97
CA THR A 86 -1.98 5.54 -7.82
C THR A 86 -2.80 4.35 -7.31
N GLN A 87 -3.40 3.58 -8.21
CA GLN A 87 -4.15 2.38 -7.84
C GLN A 87 -3.24 1.30 -7.22
N SER A 88 -2.07 1.06 -7.84
CA SER A 88 -1.04 0.15 -7.32
C SER A 88 -0.62 0.54 -5.90
N SER A 89 -0.23 1.80 -5.71
CA SER A 89 0.21 2.34 -4.42
C SER A 89 -0.84 2.18 -3.31
N GLN A 90 -2.12 2.45 -3.61
CA GLN A 90 -3.21 2.26 -2.64
C GLN A 90 -3.37 0.80 -2.23
N ARG A 91 -3.31 -0.13 -3.19
CA ARG A 91 -3.40 -1.56 -2.92
C ARG A 91 -2.21 -2.07 -2.13
N LEU A 92 -1.01 -1.65 -2.51
CA LEU A 92 0.23 -2.00 -1.81
C LEU A 92 0.23 -1.49 -0.36
N ALA A 93 -0.25 -0.26 -0.12
CA ALA A 93 -0.36 0.31 1.21
C ALA A 93 -1.28 -0.51 2.13
N GLN A 94 -2.41 -1.00 1.62
CA GLN A 94 -3.32 -1.89 2.37
C GLN A 94 -2.62 -3.20 2.75
N LEU A 95 -1.88 -3.80 1.82
CA LEU A 95 -1.15 -5.04 2.06
C LEU A 95 0.00 -4.83 3.05
N ALA A 96 0.74 -3.74 2.91
CA ALA A 96 1.82 -3.38 3.83
C ALA A 96 1.28 -3.19 5.26
N GLN A 97 0.17 -2.44 5.41
CA GLN A 97 -0.49 -2.23 6.71
C GLN A 97 -0.96 -3.56 7.32
N ALA A 98 -1.61 -4.43 6.54
CA ALA A 98 -2.09 -5.73 7.02
C ALA A 98 -0.96 -6.65 7.48
N ASN A 99 0.26 -6.44 6.99
CA ASN A 99 1.44 -7.24 7.30
C ASN A 99 2.44 -6.53 8.22
N GLY A 100 2.11 -5.33 8.74
CA GLY A 100 3.00 -4.57 9.63
C GLY A 100 4.29 -4.09 8.94
N ILE A 101 4.30 -3.95 7.62
CA ILE A 101 5.45 -3.46 6.86
C ILE A 101 5.36 -1.93 6.75
N PRO A 102 6.36 -1.18 7.21
CA PRO A 102 6.35 0.27 7.08
C PRO A 102 6.46 0.70 5.61
N MET A 103 5.66 1.69 5.22
CA MET A 103 5.76 2.31 3.89
C MET A 103 6.85 3.39 3.87
N PRO A 104 7.60 3.51 2.76
CA PRO A 104 8.56 4.61 2.59
C PRO A 104 7.82 5.95 2.50
N THR A 105 8.48 7.01 2.95
CA THR A 105 7.94 8.38 2.95
C THR A 105 8.51 9.28 1.84
N GLY A 106 9.47 8.77 1.08
CA GLY A 106 10.14 9.51 0.00
C GLY A 106 10.73 8.59 -1.05
N LEU A 107 11.29 9.17 -2.08
CA LEU A 107 12.02 8.47 -3.12
C LEU A 107 13.33 7.90 -2.55
N ASP A 108 13.83 6.84 -3.14
CA ASP A 108 15.18 6.38 -2.86
C ASP A 108 16.24 7.26 -3.59
N PRO A 109 17.53 7.16 -3.21
CA PRO A 109 18.58 8.02 -3.79
C PRO A 109 18.75 7.86 -5.32
N GLU A 110 18.45 6.69 -5.90
CA GLU A 110 18.48 6.49 -7.35
C GLU A 110 17.33 7.23 -8.02
N GLN A 111 16.15 7.10 -7.49
CA GLN A 111 14.94 7.78 -8.00
C GLN A 111 15.03 9.30 -7.84
N GLU A 112 15.67 9.80 -6.77
CA GLU A 112 15.98 11.23 -6.65
C GLU A 112 16.89 11.71 -7.77
N ARG A 113 17.95 10.92 -8.12
CA ARG A 113 18.82 11.22 -9.26
C ARG A 113 18.06 11.20 -10.59
N MET A 114 17.17 10.23 -10.78
CA MET A 114 16.31 10.13 -11.96
C MET A 114 15.36 11.33 -12.07
N MET A 115 14.73 11.75 -10.97
CA MET A 115 13.90 12.97 -10.92
C MET A 115 14.70 14.22 -11.24
N ALA A 116 15.91 14.35 -10.70
CA ALA A 116 16.82 15.45 -11.00
C ALA A 116 17.21 15.49 -12.48
N ALA A 117 17.49 14.33 -13.10
CA ALA A 117 17.80 14.23 -14.54
C ALA A 117 16.63 14.73 -15.39
N ILE A 118 15.39 14.32 -15.10
CA ILE A 118 14.20 14.81 -15.80
C ILE A 118 14.02 16.32 -15.57
N SER A 119 14.12 16.76 -14.32
CA SER A 119 13.84 18.15 -13.94
C SER A 119 14.83 19.15 -14.56
N ASN A 120 16.09 18.78 -14.66
CA ASN A 120 17.15 19.65 -15.18
C ASN A 120 17.19 19.70 -16.71
N THR A 121 16.52 18.76 -17.40
CA THR A 121 16.49 18.70 -18.87
C THR A 121 15.44 19.66 -19.42
N ARG A 122 15.87 20.60 -20.30
CA ARG A 122 14.98 21.59 -20.92
C ARG A 122 14.59 21.19 -22.37
N ARG A 123 15.57 20.99 -23.25
CA ARG A 123 15.35 20.82 -24.70
C ARG A 123 14.88 19.42 -25.10
N LEU A 124 15.27 18.40 -24.36
CA LEU A 124 14.98 16.99 -24.65
C LEU A 124 14.14 16.39 -23.52
N PHE A 125 13.25 17.17 -22.94
CA PHE A 125 12.46 16.77 -21.78
C PHE A 125 11.71 15.44 -22.03
N ASP A 126 10.94 15.34 -23.10
CA ASP A 126 10.18 14.13 -23.43
C ASP A 126 11.08 12.90 -23.58
N SER A 127 12.22 13.06 -24.25
CA SER A 127 13.19 11.98 -24.43
C SER A 127 13.80 11.53 -23.11
N GLU A 128 14.16 12.47 -22.24
CA GLU A 128 14.71 12.17 -20.91
C GLU A 128 13.66 11.54 -20.02
N TYR A 129 12.43 12.04 -20.02
CA TYR A 129 11.32 11.44 -19.30
C TYR A 129 11.15 9.96 -19.68
N PHE A 130 10.99 9.65 -20.96
CA PHE A 130 10.84 8.25 -21.40
C PHE A 130 12.09 7.40 -21.14
N ARG A 131 13.30 8.00 -21.15
CA ARG A 131 14.52 7.29 -20.77
C ARG A 131 14.48 6.84 -19.32
N GLN A 132 14.10 7.73 -18.41
CA GLN A 132 14.02 7.41 -17.00
C GLN A 132 12.86 6.45 -16.69
N GLN A 133 11.70 6.64 -17.36
CA GLN A 133 10.58 5.70 -17.28
C GLN A 133 11.00 4.27 -17.66
N ALA A 134 11.71 4.10 -18.77
CA ALA A 134 12.18 2.77 -19.16
C ALA A 134 13.18 2.16 -18.17
N LEU A 135 14.04 2.96 -17.54
CA LEU A 135 14.97 2.49 -16.50
C LEU A 135 14.23 2.05 -15.25
N ALA A 136 13.32 2.90 -14.75
CA ALA A 136 12.52 2.60 -13.55
C ALA A 136 11.69 1.33 -13.74
N HIS A 137 10.97 1.23 -14.86
CA HIS A 137 10.13 0.06 -15.14
C HIS A 137 10.93 -1.24 -15.29
N ARG A 138 12.16 -1.21 -15.85
CA ARG A 138 13.01 -2.41 -15.87
C ARG A 138 13.36 -2.89 -14.45
N SER A 139 13.74 -1.98 -13.58
CA SER A 139 14.03 -2.30 -12.19
C SER A 139 12.79 -2.85 -11.48
N THR A 140 11.63 -2.23 -11.71
CA THR A 140 10.35 -2.66 -11.14
C THR A 140 9.95 -4.05 -11.63
N VAL A 141 10.07 -4.34 -12.93
CA VAL A 141 9.82 -5.70 -13.47
C VAL A 141 10.67 -6.75 -12.75
N GLN A 142 11.97 -6.48 -12.54
CA GLN A 142 12.86 -7.40 -11.83
C GLN A 142 12.43 -7.61 -10.37
N ALA A 143 12.04 -6.53 -9.68
CA ALA A 143 11.57 -6.62 -8.29
C ALA A 143 10.29 -7.46 -8.16
N TYR A 144 9.34 -7.27 -9.10
CA TYR A 144 8.09 -8.03 -9.13
C TYR A 144 8.35 -9.51 -9.45
N GLN A 145 9.22 -9.81 -10.42
CA GLN A 145 9.62 -11.19 -10.73
C GLN A 145 10.30 -11.87 -9.54
N ALA A 146 11.18 -11.17 -8.83
CA ALA A 146 11.83 -11.68 -7.63
C ALA A 146 10.81 -11.97 -6.51
N GLN A 147 9.82 -11.09 -6.32
CA GLN A 147 8.75 -11.30 -5.35
C GLN A 147 7.91 -12.53 -5.69
N ILE A 148 7.55 -12.72 -6.96
CA ILE A 148 6.82 -13.90 -7.42
C ILE A 148 7.60 -15.19 -7.16
N ALA A 149 8.90 -15.16 -7.44
CA ALA A 149 9.75 -16.35 -7.33
C ALA A 149 10.09 -16.70 -5.87
N SER A 150 10.43 -15.72 -5.04
CA SER A 150 11.04 -15.93 -3.72
C SER A 150 10.35 -15.21 -2.56
N GLY A 151 9.28 -14.46 -2.78
CA GLY A 151 8.47 -13.88 -1.71
C GLY A 151 7.83 -14.96 -0.83
N TYR A 152 7.68 -14.67 0.44
CA TYR A 152 7.07 -15.58 1.41
C TYR A 152 5.57 -15.31 1.59
N ASN A 153 5.17 -14.04 1.63
CA ASN A 153 3.79 -13.63 1.83
C ASN A 153 2.96 -13.85 0.56
N ASN A 154 1.90 -14.66 0.65
CA ASN A 154 1.07 -15.02 -0.50
C ASN A 154 0.30 -13.84 -1.09
N ASP A 155 -0.15 -12.88 -0.27
CA ASP A 155 -0.90 -11.72 -0.75
C ASP A 155 0.01 -10.76 -1.53
N LEU A 156 1.25 -10.57 -1.08
CA LEU A 156 2.26 -9.79 -1.81
C LEU A 156 2.69 -10.49 -3.11
N LYS A 157 2.79 -11.82 -3.11
CA LYS A 157 3.04 -12.59 -4.34
C LYS A 157 1.89 -12.45 -5.33
N ALA A 158 0.65 -12.56 -4.87
CA ALA A 158 -0.53 -12.39 -5.71
C ALA A 158 -0.62 -10.96 -6.27
N PHE A 159 -0.34 -9.95 -5.46
CA PHE A 159 -0.24 -8.57 -5.92
C PHE A 159 0.82 -8.41 -7.01
N ALA A 160 2.01 -8.97 -6.81
CA ALA A 160 3.09 -8.90 -7.80
C ALA A 160 2.68 -9.61 -9.12
N GLN A 161 2.04 -10.78 -9.05
CA GLN A 161 1.56 -11.51 -10.22
C GLN A 161 0.51 -10.74 -11.01
N GLN A 162 -0.42 -10.06 -10.32
CA GLN A 162 -1.48 -9.28 -10.96
C GLN A 162 -0.98 -7.98 -11.58
N THR A 163 0.03 -7.35 -10.97
CA THR A 163 0.54 -6.04 -11.39
C THR A 163 1.66 -6.14 -12.44
N LEU A 164 2.44 -7.23 -12.42
CA LEU A 164 3.58 -7.41 -13.35
C LEU A 164 3.23 -7.18 -14.83
N PRO A 165 2.11 -7.70 -15.38
CA PRO A 165 1.76 -7.46 -16.79
C PRO A 165 1.56 -5.98 -17.11
N VAL A 166 0.99 -5.19 -16.19
CA VAL A 166 0.80 -3.75 -16.35
C VAL A 166 2.14 -3.02 -16.39
N VAL A 167 3.05 -3.35 -15.46
CA VAL A 167 4.41 -2.77 -15.41
C VAL A 167 5.20 -3.12 -16.67
N GLN A 168 5.06 -4.34 -17.18
CA GLN A 168 5.69 -4.74 -18.45
C GLN A 168 5.14 -3.96 -19.64
N GLN A 169 3.84 -3.75 -19.72
CA GLN A 169 3.22 -2.92 -20.76
C GLN A 169 3.73 -1.48 -20.71
N HIS A 170 3.86 -0.90 -19.52
CA HIS A 170 4.41 0.45 -19.34
C HIS A 170 5.87 0.52 -19.84
N LEU A 171 6.68 -0.49 -19.53
CA LEU A 171 8.05 -0.59 -20.04
C LEU A 171 8.08 -0.56 -21.56
N GLU A 172 7.28 -1.41 -22.22
CA GLU A 172 7.18 -1.47 -23.68
C GLU A 172 6.78 -0.12 -24.28
N MET A 173 5.78 0.54 -23.70
CA MET A 173 5.33 1.87 -24.14
C MET A 173 6.44 2.92 -24.02
N ALA A 174 7.18 2.92 -22.91
CA ALA A 174 8.29 3.84 -22.69
C ALA A 174 9.44 3.58 -23.69
N GLU A 175 9.78 2.34 -23.97
CA GLU A 175 10.81 1.95 -24.93
C GLU A 175 10.42 2.30 -26.37
N GLN A 176 9.17 2.05 -26.76
CA GLN A 176 8.64 2.45 -28.06
C GLN A 176 8.67 3.98 -28.24
N ALA A 177 8.31 4.74 -27.21
CA ALA A 177 8.34 6.19 -27.27
C ALA A 177 9.76 6.75 -27.46
N ARG A 178 10.78 6.09 -26.89
CA ARG A 178 12.20 6.44 -27.09
C ARG A 178 12.71 6.17 -28.49
N SER A 179 12.25 5.10 -29.13
CA SER A 179 12.72 4.70 -30.47
C SER A 179 12.11 5.53 -31.61
N MET A 180 11.02 6.26 -31.33
CA MET A 180 10.33 7.05 -32.34
C MET A 180 10.93 8.45 -32.48
N PRO A 181 11.26 8.90 -33.71
CA PRO A 181 11.75 10.26 -33.90
C PRO A 181 10.70 11.28 -33.48
N ALA A 182 11.17 12.38 -32.87
CA ALA A 182 10.31 13.50 -32.54
C ALA A 182 9.54 13.95 -33.79
N ARG A 183 8.20 13.92 -33.75
CA ARG A 183 7.41 14.45 -34.88
C ARG A 183 7.75 15.94 -35.02
N ARG A 184 8.32 16.30 -36.19
CA ARG A 184 8.46 17.71 -36.55
C ARG A 184 7.04 18.32 -36.58
N PRO A 185 6.85 19.53 -36.01
CA PRO A 185 5.60 20.24 -36.19
C PRO A 185 5.33 20.39 -37.69
N ARG A 186 4.13 20.08 -38.14
CA ARG A 186 3.69 20.43 -39.47
C ARG A 186 3.61 21.96 -39.53
N SER A 187 4.44 22.56 -40.37
CA SER A 187 4.39 23.99 -40.73
C SER A 187 3.07 24.34 -41.35
#